data_9a02222f70962858f44752fb0adc6881
#
_entry.id   9a02222f70962858f44752fb0adc6881
#
_cell.length_a   1.000
_cell.length_b   1.000
_cell.length_c   1.000
_cell.angle_alpha   90.00
_cell.angle_beta   90.00
_cell.angle_gamma   90.00
#
_symmetry.space_group_name_H-M   'P 1'
#
loop_
_entity.id
_entity.type
_entity.pdbx_description
1 polymer ?
#
loop_
_entity_poly.entity_id
_entity_poly.type
_entity_poly.pdbx_seq_one_letter_code
_entity_poly.pdbx_strand_id
1 'polypeptide(L)'
;MNVLTRRLSVCVCVSGLALFSTACKNTAAGLQRDTEDNTRKAAVKASEAAEKASEATAVATRNATQAAEAAAQTVNVKTALLADKRVSATGIDVDTDRASRTVILKGHVPSEQQKAIAEQIAVDRSTGYRVRNELTIGN
;
A
#
# COMPACT_ATOMS: atom_id res chain seq x y z
N MET A 1 -33.01 3.64 -9.00
CA MET A 1 -32.58 3.72 -10.41
C MET A 1 -31.39 2.80 -10.56
N ASN A 2 -31.71 1.66 -10.92
CA ASN A 2 -31.13 0.62 -11.76
C ASN A 2 -29.59 0.43 -11.74
N VAL A 3 -29.16 -0.41 -10.80
CA VAL A 3 -27.88 -1.11 -10.89
C VAL A 3 -28.09 -2.32 -11.78
N LEU A 4 -27.70 -2.18 -13.03
CA LEU A 4 -27.81 -3.21 -14.05
C LEU A 4 -26.78 -4.30 -13.75
N THR A 5 -27.28 -5.39 -13.23
CA THR A 5 -26.56 -6.64 -12.96
C THR A 5 -26.06 -7.24 -14.29
N ARG A 6 -24.83 -7.00 -14.65
CA ARG A 6 -24.20 -7.62 -15.81
C ARG A 6 -23.71 -9.00 -15.41
N ARG A 7 -24.58 -9.99 -15.47
CA ARG A 7 -24.22 -11.40 -15.41
C ARG A 7 -23.42 -11.76 -16.67
N LEU A 8 -22.11 -11.91 -16.51
CA LEU A 8 -21.31 -12.59 -17.52
C LEU A 8 -21.65 -14.08 -17.46
N SER A 9 -22.50 -14.50 -18.40
CA SER A 9 -22.77 -15.91 -18.68
C SER A 9 -21.56 -16.46 -19.40
N VAL A 10 -20.70 -17.19 -18.69
CA VAL A 10 -19.66 -18.01 -19.31
C VAL A 10 -20.35 -19.25 -19.83
N CYS A 11 -20.69 -19.20 -21.11
CA CYS A 11 -21.20 -20.34 -21.85
C CYS A 11 -20.00 -21.24 -22.17
N VAL A 12 -19.78 -22.27 -21.33
CA VAL A 12 -18.86 -23.34 -21.67
C VAL A 12 -19.56 -24.24 -22.67
N CYS A 13 -19.23 -24.08 -23.92
CA CYS A 13 -19.60 -25.01 -24.97
C CYS A 13 -18.81 -26.34 -24.78
N VAL A 14 -19.42 -27.27 -24.07
CA VAL A 14 -19.02 -28.67 -24.14
C VAL A 14 -19.75 -29.29 -25.33
N SER A 15 -19.18 -29.15 -26.50
CA SER A 15 -19.65 -29.89 -27.70
C SER A 15 -18.77 -31.11 -27.86
N GLY A 16 -19.38 -32.28 -27.58
CA GLY A 16 -19.27 -33.52 -28.25
C GLY A 16 -17.90 -34.05 -28.71
N LEU A 17 -17.50 -35.16 -28.11
CA LEU A 17 -17.00 -36.29 -28.86
C LEU A 17 -17.28 -37.57 -28.11
N ALA A 18 -18.47 -38.09 -28.30
CA ALA A 18 -18.73 -39.50 -28.10
C ALA A 18 -18.27 -40.20 -29.37
N LEU A 19 -17.30 -41.08 -29.26
CA LEU A 19 -17.02 -42.28 -30.05
C LEU A 19 -15.56 -42.69 -29.78
N PHE A 20 -15.36 -43.64 -28.90
CA PHE A 20 -14.46 -44.78 -29.09
C PHE A 20 -14.68 -45.73 -27.89
N SER A 21 -15.62 -46.62 -28.08
CA SER A 21 -15.79 -47.81 -27.27
C SER A 21 -14.67 -48.79 -27.59
N THR A 22 -14.24 -49.51 -26.56
CA THR A 22 -13.40 -50.71 -26.55
C THR A 22 -11.91 -50.50 -26.77
N ALA A 23 -11.21 -50.15 -25.65
CA ALA A 23 -9.88 -50.71 -25.38
C ALA A 23 -9.44 -50.35 -23.95
N CYS A 24 -9.13 -51.37 -23.16
CA CYS A 24 -8.33 -51.33 -21.95
C CYS A 24 -8.93 -50.64 -20.73
N LYS A 25 -9.66 -51.39 -19.89
CA LYS A 25 -10.08 -50.99 -18.54
C LYS A 25 -8.94 -50.50 -17.65
N ASN A 26 -7.70 -50.96 -17.87
CA ASN A 26 -6.52 -50.49 -17.12
C ASN A 26 -6.03 -49.10 -17.55
N THR A 27 -6.20 -48.73 -18.81
CA THR A 27 -5.75 -47.40 -19.32
C THR A 27 -6.70 -46.32 -18.83
N ALA A 28 -8.01 -46.58 -18.79
CA ALA A 28 -9.00 -45.62 -18.32
C ALA A 28 -8.84 -45.29 -16.83
N ALA A 29 -8.52 -46.31 -16.01
CA ALA A 29 -8.26 -46.08 -14.56
C ALA A 29 -6.95 -45.31 -14.30
N GLY A 30 -5.93 -45.50 -15.13
CA GLY A 30 -4.69 -44.72 -15.05
C GLY A 30 -4.92 -43.26 -15.44
N LEU A 31 -5.63 -43.03 -16.53
CA LEU A 31 -5.91 -41.66 -17.01
C LEU A 31 -6.76 -40.86 -15.99
N GLN A 32 -7.70 -41.51 -15.30
CA GLN A 32 -8.51 -40.84 -14.29
C GLN A 32 -7.67 -40.43 -13.06
N ARG A 33 -6.78 -41.29 -12.57
CA ARG A 33 -5.89 -40.96 -11.45
C ARG A 33 -4.93 -39.85 -11.77
N ASP A 34 -4.32 -39.88 -12.95
CA ASP A 34 -3.39 -38.84 -13.39
C ASP A 34 -4.11 -37.49 -13.59
N THR A 35 -5.35 -37.51 -14.04
CA THR A 35 -6.17 -36.30 -14.19
C THR A 35 -6.58 -35.75 -12.83
N GLU A 36 -6.97 -36.59 -11.88
CA GLU A 36 -7.33 -36.17 -10.52
C GLU A 36 -6.13 -35.62 -9.77
N ASP A 37 -4.96 -36.24 -9.86
CA ASP A 37 -3.74 -35.75 -9.24
C ASP A 37 -3.25 -34.44 -9.84
N ASN A 38 -3.33 -34.29 -11.15
CA ASN A 38 -2.98 -33.03 -11.81
C ASN A 38 -3.98 -31.92 -11.48
N THR A 39 -5.26 -32.21 -11.38
CA THR A 39 -6.29 -31.25 -10.99
C THR A 39 -6.09 -30.79 -9.54
N ARG A 40 -5.80 -31.72 -8.63
CA ARG A 40 -5.48 -31.39 -7.22
C ARG A 40 -4.22 -30.53 -7.11
N LYS A 41 -3.15 -30.89 -7.81
CA LYS A 41 -1.92 -30.10 -7.84
C LYS A 41 -2.14 -28.70 -8.45
N ALA A 42 -2.95 -28.59 -9.47
CA ALA A 42 -3.33 -27.32 -10.06
C ALA A 42 -4.18 -26.46 -9.09
N ALA A 43 -5.12 -27.09 -8.38
CA ALA A 43 -5.94 -26.40 -7.38
C ALA A 43 -5.11 -25.89 -6.21
N VAL A 44 -4.16 -26.69 -5.70
CA VAL A 44 -3.25 -26.26 -4.62
C VAL A 44 -2.38 -25.10 -5.08
N LYS A 45 -1.78 -25.19 -6.26
CA LYS A 45 -0.98 -24.09 -6.82
C LYS A 45 -1.80 -22.80 -7.05
N ALA A 46 -3.05 -22.95 -7.46
CA ALA A 46 -3.95 -21.80 -7.64
C ALA A 46 -4.31 -21.15 -6.31
N SER A 47 -4.55 -21.94 -5.25
CA SER A 47 -4.80 -21.39 -3.90
C SER A 47 -3.58 -20.70 -3.33
N GLU A 48 -2.39 -21.29 -3.44
CA GLU A 48 -1.14 -20.66 -3.00
C GLU A 48 -0.85 -19.35 -3.76
N ALA A 49 -1.12 -19.33 -5.07
CA ALA A 49 -0.97 -18.11 -5.86
C ALA A 49 -1.98 -17.03 -5.45
N ALA A 50 -3.21 -17.41 -5.14
CA ALA A 50 -4.23 -16.49 -4.67
C ALA A 50 -3.90 -15.91 -3.28
N GLU A 51 -3.38 -16.71 -2.36
CA GLU A 51 -2.92 -16.25 -1.05
C GLU A 51 -1.76 -15.26 -1.19
N LYS A 52 -0.74 -15.58 -1.97
CA LYS A 52 0.39 -14.66 -2.24
C LYS A 52 -0.06 -13.36 -2.89
N ALA A 53 -1.00 -13.43 -3.81
CA ALA A 53 -1.55 -12.23 -4.46
C ALA A 53 -2.34 -11.36 -3.45
N SER A 54 -3.09 -11.98 -2.55
CA SER A 54 -3.83 -11.26 -1.51
C SER A 54 -2.90 -10.60 -0.50
N GLU A 55 -1.84 -11.29 -0.07
CA GLU A 55 -0.81 -10.73 0.81
C GLU A 55 -0.08 -9.56 0.15
N ALA A 56 0.34 -9.72 -1.10
CA ALA A 56 1.00 -8.66 -1.86
C ALA A 56 0.10 -7.41 -1.99
N THR A 57 -1.19 -7.61 -2.25
CA THR A 57 -2.17 -6.52 -2.32
C THR A 57 -2.36 -5.84 -0.97
N ALA A 58 -2.44 -6.60 0.11
CA ALA A 58 -2.56 -6.06 1.46
C ALA A 58 -1.34 -5.23 1.85
N VAL A 59 -0.13 -5.70 1.53
CA VAL A 59 1.12 -4.96 1.76
C VAL A 59 1.17 -3.69 0.93
N ALA A 60 0.81 -3.75 -0.35
CA ALA A 60 0.78 -2.58 -1.23
C ALA A 60 -0.21 -1.52 -0.72
N THR A 61 -1.39 -1.94 -0.28
CA THR A 61 -2.41 -1.03 0.29
C THR A 61 -1.91 -0.36 1.56
N ARG A 62 -1.31 -1.11 2.49
CA ARG A 62 -0.72 -0.54 3.72
C ARG A 62 0.37 0.48 3.40
N ASN A 63 1.26 0.15 2.46
CA ASN A 63 2.33 1.05 2.06
C ASN A 63 1.79 2.35 1.42
N ALA A 64 0.75 2.26 0.60
CA ALA A 64 0.09 3.42 0.00
C ALA A 64 -0.58 4.30 1.07
N THR A 65 -1.30 3.69 2.02
CA THR A 65 -1.93 4.42 3.13
C THR A 65 -0.89 5.14 3.98
N GLN A 66 0.17 4.47 4.39
CA GLN A 66 1.25 5.07 5.17
C GLN A 66 1.98 6.20 4.43
N ALA A 67 2.14 6.07 3.10
CA ALA A 67 2.71 7.14 2.29
C ALA A 67 1.80 8.36 2.24
N ALA A 68 0.50 8.16 2.10
CA ALA A 68 -0.49 9.24 2.11
C ALA A 68 -0.55 9.95 3.47
N GLU A 69 -0.51 9.19 4.57
CA GLU A 69 -0.45 9.75 5.92
C GLU A 69 0.80 10.60 6.15
N ALA A 70 1.98 10.12 5.74
CA ALA A 70 3.23 10.87 5.87
C ALA A 70 3.21 12.16 5.03
N ALA A 71 2.69 12.09 3.80
CA ALA A 71 2.53 13.28 2.96
C ALA A 71 1.57 14.31 3.59
N ALA A 72 0.46 13.85 4.17
CA ALA A 72 -0.47 14.72 4.88
C ALA A 72 0.18 15.39 6.10
N GLN A 73 1.02 14.68 6.86
CA GLN A 73 1.77 15.27 7.97
C GLN A 73 2.73 16.37 7.50
N THR A 74 3.49 16.09 6.44
CA THR A 74 4.39 17.10 5.84
C THR A 74 3.63 18.37 5.47
N VAL A 75 2.49 18.23 4.77
CA VAL A 75 1.66 19.37 4.36
C VAL A 75 1.09 20.13 5.56
N ASN A 76 0.58 19.42 6.56
CA ASN A 76 -0.02 20.02 7.76
C ASN A 76 1.02 20.86 8.53
N VAL A 77 2.20 20.30 8.77
CA VAL A 77 3.28 21.01 9.46
C VAL A 77 3.78 22.19 8.64
N LYS A 78 4.03 21.99 7.34
CA LYS A 78 4.51 23.08 6.46
C LYS A 78 3.50 24.24 6.38
N THR A 79 2.22 23.92 6.24
CA THR A 79 1.16 24.94 6.21
C THR A 79 1.07 25.69 7.54
N ALA A 80 1.19 25.02 8.67
CA ALA A 80 1.16 25.66 9.97
C ALA A 80 2.37 26.59 10.19
N LEU A 81 3.57 26.15 9.78
CA LEU A 81 4.77 26.97 9.81
C LEU A 81 4.63 28.25 8.94
N LEU A 82 4.09 28.10 7.74
CA LEU A 82 3.85 29.24 6.83
C LEU A 82 2.78 30.21 7.34
N ALA A 83 1.82 29.73 8.10
CA ALA A 83 0.75 30.55 8.68
C ALA A 83 1.20 31.32 9.92
N ASP A 84 2.25 30.89 10.61
CA ASP A 84 2.75 31.54 11.81
C ASP A 84 3.77 32.63 11.50
N LYS A 85 3.39 33.86 11.72
CA LYS A 85 4.23 35.06 11.44
C LYS A 85 5.47 35.16 12.33
N ARG A 86 5.57 34.36 13.38
CA ARG A 86 6.73 34.36 14.30
C ARG A 86 7.90 33.56 13.77
N VAL A 87 7.69 32.78 12.71
CA VAL A 87 8.70 31.90 12.10
C VAL A 87 8.90 32.27 10.63
N SER A 88 10.16 32.40 10.24
CA SER A 88 10.53 32.55 8.83
C SER A 88 10.52 31.18 8.15
N ALA A 89 9.35 30.73 7.74
CA ALA A 89 9.16 29.38 7.23
C ALA A 89 9.73 29.15 5.82
N THR A 90 10.16 30.21 5.13
CA THR A 90 10.73 30.11 3.76
C THR A 90 12.03 29.29 3.74
N GLY A 91 12.82 29.37 4.82
CA GLY A 91 14.07 28.61 4.96
C GLY A 91 13.91 27.24 5.60
N ILE A 92 12.67 26.82 5.93
CA ILE A 92 12.39 25.55 6.59
C ILE A 92 11.86 24.55 5.57
N ASP A 93 12.50 23.41 5.49
CA ASP A 93 12.01 22.23 4.80
C ASP A 93 11.47 21.21 5.79
N VAL A 94 10.34 20.57 5.46
CA VAL A 94 9.68 19.59 6.30
C VAL A 94 9.65 18.27 5.56
N ASP A 95 10.25 17.25 6.16
CA ASP A 95 10.27 15.89 5.65
C ASP A 95 9.61 14.95 6.65
N THR A 96 8.96 13.88 6.19
CA THR A 96 8.32 12.92 7.07
C THR A 96 8.77 11.50 6.74
N ASP A 97 9.54 10.93 7.65
CA ASP A 97 9.90 9.51 7.58
C ASP A 97 8.75 8.65 8.14
N ARG A 98 8.09 7.95 7.22
CA ARG A 98 6.99 7.06 7.53
C ARG A 98 7.41 5.82 8.32
N ALA A 99 8.63 5.31 8.10
CA ALA A 99 9.10 4.10 8.73
C ALA A 99 9.36 4.30 10.22
N SER A 100 10.01 5.42 10.58
CA SER A 100 10.27 5.80 11.97
C SER A 100 9.15 6.67 12.57
N ARG A 101 8.13 7.04 11.78
CA ARG A 101 7.06 7.99 12.16
C ARG A 101 7.66 9.27 12.74
N THR A 102 8.54 9.90 12.00
CA THR A 102 9.25 11.09 12.45
C THR A 102 9.11 12.21 11.44
N VAL A 103 8.68 13.38 11.89
CA VAL A 103 8.73 14.63 11.14
C VAL A 103 10.08 15.28 11.40
N ILE A 104 10.79 15.64 10.35
CA ILE A 104 12.12 16.22 10.40
C ILE A 104 12.03 17.63 9.85
N LEU A 105 12.45 18.61 10.66
CA LEU A 105 12.59 20.00 10.25
C LEU A 105 14.03 20.23 9.84
N LYS A 106 14.23 20.66 8.60
CA LYS A 106 15.57 20.95 8.03
C LYS A 106 15.63 22.38 7.54
N GLY A 107 16.85 22.89 7.36
CA GLY A 107 17.08 24.23 6.84
C GLY A 107 17.61 25.19 7.88
N HIS A 108 17.29 26.46 7.72
CA HIS A 108 17.82 27.50 8.60
C HIS A 108 16.75 28.50 9.03
N VAL A 109 16.97 29.06 10.21
CA VAL A 109 16.14 30.13 10.81
C VAL A 109 17.05 31.22 11.39
N PRO A 110 16.58 32.47 11.48
CA PRO A 110 17.41 33.58 11.95
C PRO A 110 17.80 33.52 13.42
N SER A 111 17.08 32.77 14.27
CA SER A 111 17.32 32.77 15.71
C SER A 111 16.90 31.46 16.39
N GLU A 112 17.49 31.17 17.56
CA GLU A 112 17.08 30.05 18.44
C GLU A 112 15.62 30.13 18.84
N GLN A 113 15.10 31.36 19.03
CA GLN A 113 13.70 31.53 19.38
C GLN A 113 12.77 31.03 18.25
N GLN A 114 13.09 31.33 16.99
CA GLN A 114 12.32 30.82 15.86
C GLN A 114 12.45 29.33 15.69
N LYS A 115 13.62 28.75 15.97
CA LYS A 115 13.84 27.31 15.99
C LYS A 115 12.96 26.60 17.01
N ALA A 116 12.88 27.14 18.24
CA ALA A 116 12.02 26.59 19.28
C ALA A 116 10.52 26.72 18.94
N ILE A 117 10.10 27.85 18.36
CA ILE A 117 8.72 28.04 17.93
C ILE A 117 8.36 27.07 16.79
N ALA A 118 9.26 26.88 15.83
CA ALA A 118 9.05 25.94 14.73
C ALA A 118 8.90 24.50 15.22
N GLU A 119 9.70 24.11 16.19
CA GLU A 119 9.58 22.79 16.85
C GLU A 119 8.22 22.64 17.53
N GLN A 120 7.80 23.62 18.32
CA GLN A 120 6.50 23.59 19.01
C GLN A 120 5.34 23.46 18.02
N ILE A 121 5.35 24.24 16.94
CA ILE A 121 4.33 24.14 15.87
C ILE A 121 4.33 22.75 15.26
N ALA A 122 5.51 22.19 14.99
CA ALA A 122 5.61 20.86 14.43
C ALA A 122 5.07 19.78 15.38
N VAL A 123 5.37 19.86 16.67
CA VAL A 123 4.85 18.96 17.70
C VAL A 123 3.33 19.04 17.78
N ASP A 124 2.78 20.23 17.81
CA ASP A 124 1.32 20.45 17.91
C ASP A 124 0.55 19.91 16.69
N ARG A 125 1.21 19.87 15.53
CA ARG A 125 0.60 19.41 14.26
C ARG A 125 0.91 17.98 13.90
N SER A 126 1.89 17.35 14.52
CA SER A 126 2.38 16.00 14.18
C SER A 126 1.74 14.91 15.05
N THR A 127 0.42 14.76 14.98
CA THR A 127 -0.29 13.76 15.77
C THR A 127 0.20 12.33 15.48
N GLY A 128 0.78 11.68 16.51
CA GLY A 128 1.30 10.32 16.40
C GLY A 128 2.65 10.18 15.68
N TYR A 129 3.33 11.30 15.43
CA TYR A 129 4.70 11.35 14.92
C TYR A 129 5.62 12.02 15.94
N ARG A 130 6.89 11.63 15.93
CA ARG A 130 7.94 12.35 16.68
C ARG A 130 8.44 13.52 15.83
N VAL A 131 8.91 14.57 16.47
CA VAL A 131 9.57 15.67 15.78
C VAL A 131 11.07 15.63 16.02
N ARG A 132 11.84 15.76 14.95
CA ARG A 132 13.28 15.93 14.98
C ARG A 132 13.64 17.28 14.37
N ASN A 133 14.17 18.16 15.20
CA ASN A 133 14.52 19.50 14.79
C ASN A 133 16.00 19.58 14.40
N GLU A 134 16.25 19.59 13.08
CA GLU A 134 17.59 19.75 12.49
C GLU A 134 17.80 21.15 11.91
N LEU A 135 17.03 22.14 12.36
CA LEU A 135 17.20 23.51 11.92
C LEU A 135 18.53 24.08 12.45
N THR A 136 19.21 24.79 11.59
CA THR A 136 20.43 25.55 11.90
C THR A 136 20.12 27.03 11.99
N ILE A 137 20.93 27.79 12.76
CA ILE A 137 20.81 29.23 12.83
C ILE A 137 21.70 29.83 11.78
N GLY A 138 21.13 30.69 10.94
CA GLY A 138 21.83 31.38 9.88
C GLY A 138 20.87 32.15 8.98
N ASN A 139 21.43 33.04 8.21
CA ASN A 139 20.72 33.77 7.17
C ASN A 139 20.95 33.09 5.81
#